data_900cc09bc44daa9de1606707b07e2dd8
#
_entry.id   900cc09bc44daa9de1606707b07e2dd8
#
_cell.length_a   1.000
_cell.length_b   1.000
_cell.length_c   1.000
_cell.angle_alpha   90.00
_cell.angle_beta   90.00
_cell.angle_gamma   90.00
#
_symmetry.space_group_name_H-M   'P 1'
#
loop_
_entity.id
_entity.type
_entity.pdbx_description
1 polymer ?
#
loop_
_entity_poly.entity_id
_entity_poly.type
_entity_poly.pdbx_seq_one_letter_code
_entity_poly.pdbx_strand_id
1 'polypeptide(L)'
;MVGTFGGALEARQIDASNGKLTADVTGEVETEEGVLVIRRIHVAMRLVALEASRETVERAHAVYAMRCPLYRTLHEAIQLTSSCEVVAPAVNS
;
A
#
# COMPACT_ATOMS: atom_id res chain seq x y z
N MET A 1 -0.74 4.41 5.26
CA MET A 1 -1.29 3.27 4.49
C MET A 1 -0.38 2.05 4.54
N VAL A 2 0.92 2.21 4.35
CA VAL A 2 1.85 1.07 4.39
C VAL A 2 1.86 0.39 5.76
N GLY A 3 1.85 1.15 6.85
CA GLY A 3 1.82 0.58 8.19
C GLY A 3 0.57 -0.26 8.49
N THR A 4 -0.59 0.20 8.02
CA THR A 4 -1.84 -0.53 8.19
C THR A 4 -1.81 -1.82 7.38
N PHE A 5 -1.30 -1.78 6.15
CA PHE A 5 -1.15 -2.96 5.32
C PHE A 5 -0.16 -3.95 5.94
N GLY A 6 0.99 -3.45 6.42
CA GLY A 6 1.97 -4.28 7.11
C GLY A 6 1.40 -5.00 8.33
N GLY A 7 0.62 -4.28 9.14
CA GLY A 7 -0.07 -4.87 10.28
C GLY A 7 -1.09 -5.94 9.87
N ALA A 8 -1.82 -5.70 8.78
CA ALA A 8 -2.76 -6.69 8.25
C ALA A 8 -2.06 -7.95 7.76
N LEU A 9 -0.88 -7.80 7.16
CA LEU A 9 -0.07 -8.95 6.72
C LEU A 9 0.44 -9.75 7.90
N GLU A 10 0.97 -9.08 8.92
CA GLU A 10 1.50 -9.78 10.11
C GLU A 10 0.40 -10.49 10.89
N ALA A 11 -0.80 -9.93 10.93
CA ALA A 11 -1.95 -10.61 11.53
C ALA A 11 -2.30 -11.90 10.79
N ARG A 12 -1.89 -12.03 9.54
CA ARG A 12 -2.07 -13.23 8.71
C ARG A 12 -0.79 -14.06 8.62
N GLN A 13 0.17 -13.80 9.53
CA GLN A 13 1.44 -14.52 9.61
C GLN A 13 2.32 -14.36 8.36
N ILE A 14 2.20 -13.22 7.70
CA ILE A 14 3.08 -12.86 6.59
C ILE A 14 4.06 -11.80 7.11
N ASP A 15 5.34 -12.11 7.05
CA ASP A 15 6.39 -11.21 7.54
C ASP A 15 6.57 -10.03 6.58
N ALA A 16 6.33 -8.84 7.09
CA ALA A 16 6.51 -7.59 6.34
C ALA A 16 7.67 -6.76 6.90
N SER A 17 8.46 -7.32 7.80
CA SER A 17 9.57 -6.63 8.46
C SER A 17 10.84 -6.64 7.62
N ASN A 18 11.88 -5.96 8.10
CA ASN A 18 13.23 -5.98 7.52
C ASN A 18 13.27 -5.57 6.04
N GLY A 19 12.48 -4.56 5.67
CA GLY A 19 12.48 -4.06 4.31
C GLY A 19 11.78 -4.95 3.30
N LYS A 20 11.06 -5.97 3.74
CA LYS A 20 10.28 -6.82 2.82
C LYS A 20 9.08 -6.10 2.22
N LEU A 21 8.50 -5.16 2.95
CA LEU A 21 7.44 -4.31 2.45
C LEU A 21 7.99 -2.92 2.20
N THR A 22 7.95 -2.48 0.95
CA THR A 22 8.39 -1.15 0.55
C THR A 22 7.30 -0.49 -0.26
N ALA A 23 7.37 0.84 -0.40
CA ALA A 23 6.39 1.59 -1.15
C ALA A 23 7.01 2.79 -1.84
N ASP A 24 6.51 3.08 -3.04
CA ASP A 24 6.75 4.33 -3.74
C ASP A 24 5.44 5.10 -3.79
N VAL A 25 5.50 6.38 -3.45
CA VAL A 25 4.33 7.24 -3.42
C VAL A 25 4.45 8.28 -4.51
N THR A 26 3.41 8.38 -5.35
CA THR A 26 3.31 9.42 -6.36
C THR A 26 2.07 10.25 -6.10
N GLY A 27 2.19 11.56 -6.34
CA GLY A 27 1.07 12.49 -6.17
C GLY A 27 0.87 13.31 -7.44
N GLU A 28 -0.38 13.62 -7.74
CA GLU A 28 -0.73 14.54 -8.81
C GLU A 28 -1.29 15.82 -8.20
N VAL A 29 -0.78 16.95 -8.67
CA VAL A 29 -1.12 18.28 -8.18
C VAL A 29 -1.78 19.06 -9.30
N GLU A 30 -2.90 19.70 -8.99
CA GLU A 30 -3.59 20.58 -9.93
C GLU A 30 -3.69 21.98 -9.33
N THR A 31 -3.92 22.97 -10.19
CA THR A 31 -4.15 24.34 -9.74
C THR A 31 -5.64 24.61 -9.66
N GLU A 32 -6.10 25.11 -8.51
CA GLU A 32 -7.47 25.50 -8.29
C GLU A 32 -7.48 26.93 -7.76
N GLU A 33 -8.10 27.84 -8.51
CA GLU A 33 -8.17 29.26 -8.16
C GLU A 33 -6.80 29.87 -7.82
N GLY A 34 -5.77 29.47 -8.58
CA GLY A 34 -4.40 29.94 -8.37
C GLY A 34 -3.64 29.24 -7.24
N VAL A 35 -4.25 28.28 -6.58
CA VAL A 35 -3.64 27.54 -5.47
C VAL A 35 -3.39 26.10 -5.91
N LEU A 36 -2.20 25.58 -5.57
CA LEU A 36 -1.87 24.19 -5.84
C LEU A 36 -2.60 23.30 -4.84
N VAL A 37 -3.28 22.30 -5.35
CA VAL A 37 -3.98 21.30 -4.53
C VAL A 37 -3.59 19.89 -4.96
N ILE A 38 -3.52 18.97 -4.00
CA ILE A 38 -3.24 17.57 -4.29
C ILE A 38 -4.55 16.88 -4.63
N ARG A 39 -4.64 16.30 -5.82
CA ARG A 39 -5.85 15.62 -6.30
C ARG A 39 -5.77 14.11 -6.18
N ARG A 40 -4.63 13.53 -6.44
CA ARG A 40 -4.45 12.09 -6.45
C ARG A 40 -3.15 11.70 -5.79
N ILE A 41 -3.20 10.62 -5.02
CA ILE A 41 -2.01 10.01 -4.46
C ILE A 41 -2.12 8.51 -4.75
N HIS A 42 -1.07 7.94 -5.31
CA HIS A 42 -0.97 6.50 -5.52
C HIS A 42 0.19 5.93 -4.70
N VAL A 43 -0.09 4.89 -3.94
CA VAL A 43 0.91 4.18 -3.15
C VAL A 43 1.16 2.83 -3.82
N ALA A 44 2.31 2.69 -4.45
CA ALA A 44 2.70 1.43 -5.07
C ALA A 44 3.55 0.66 -4.07
N MET A 45 3.02 -0.43 -3.54
CA MET A 45 3.69 -1.25 -2.54
C MET A 45 4.31 -2.48 -3.18
N ARG A 46 5.44 -2.91 -2.64
CA ARG A 46 6.12 -4.13 -3.06
C ARG A 46 6.39 -4.96 -1.83
N LEU A 47 6.01 -6.22 -1.89
CA LEU A 47 6.22 -7.16 -0.80
C LEU A 47 7.05 -8.34 -1.27
N VAL A 48 8.11 -8.64 -0.55
CA VAL A 48 8.90 -9.86 -0.76
C VAL A 48 8.23 -10.98 0.03
N ALA A 49 7.64 -11.93 -0.67
CA ALA A 49 6.92 -13.04 -0.05
C ALA A 49 6.88 -14.25 -0.99
N LEU A 50 6.59 -15.42 -0.43
CA LEU A 50 6.45 -16.64 -1.21
C LEU A 50 5.21 -16.55 -2.11
N GLU A 51 5.29 -17.16 -3.28
CA GLU A 51 4.17 -17.21 -4.21
C GLU A 51 2.92 -17.84 -3.57
N ALA A 52 3.12 -18.81 -2.69
CA ALA A 52 2.01 -19.43 -1.96
C ALA A 52 1.22 -18.45 -1.09
N SER A 53 1.84 -17.31 -0.72
CA SER A 53 1.17 -16.29 0.08
C SER A 53 0.44 -15.24 -0.76
N ARG A 54 0.56 -15.25 -2.07
CA ARG A 54 0.02 -14.22 -2.96
C ARG A 54 -1.47 -14.00 -2.74
N GLU A 55 -2.26 -15.05 -2.67
CA GLU A 55 -3.70 -14.94 -2.49
C GLU A 55 -4.04 -14.25 -1.16
N THR A 56 -3.37 -14.61 -0.08
CA THR A 56 -3.58 -13.99 1.22
C THR A 56 -3.18 -12.52 1.19
N VAL A 57 -2.08 -12.17 0.52
CA VAL A 57 -1.63 -10.79 0.35
C VAL A 57 -2.67 -9.98 -0.40
N GLU A 58 -3.22 -10.51 -1.48
CA GLU A 58 -4.23 -9.82 -2.26
C GLU A 58 -5.50 -9.57 -1.45
N ARG A 59 -5.93 -10.53 -0.62
CA ARG A 59 -7.07 -10.35 0.27
C ARG A 59 -6.81 -9.26 1.31
N ALA A 60 -5.62 -9.25 1.90
CA ALA A 60 -5.24 -8.23 2.87
C ALA A 60 -5.23 -6.85 2.21
N HIS A 61 -4.70 -6.74 1.00
CA HIS A 61 -4.67 -5.48 0.26
C HIS A 61 -6.08 -4.99 -0.06
N ALA A 62 -7.00 -5.89 -0.37
CA ALA A 62 -8.36 -5.51 -0.72
C ALA A 62 -9.12 -4.87 0.45
N VAL A 63 -8.75 -5.18 1.69
CA VAL A 63 -9.52 -4.74 2.87
C VAL A 63 -8.79 -3.76 3.76
N TYR A 64 -7.46 -3.61 3.64
CA TYR A 64 -6.70 -2.82 4.60
C TYR A 64 -7.08 -1.34 4.60
N ALA A 65 -7.44 -0.80 3.44
CA ALA A 65 -7.72 0.63 3.30
C ALA A 65 -8.87 1.06 4.20
N MET A 66 -9.87 0.23 4.36
CA MET A 66 -11.02 0.53 5.20
C MET A 66 -10.67 0.63 6.69
N ARG A 67 -9.52 0.10 7.08
CA ARG A 67 -9.00 0.16 8.45
C ARG A 67 -7.88 1.17 8.61
N CYS A 68 -7.49 1.84 7.53
CA CYS A 68 -6.44 2.85 7.56
C CYS A 68 -7.03 4.21 7.93
N PRO A 69 -6.64 4.81 9.07
CA PRO A 69 -7.18 6.11 9.45
C PRO A 69 -6.91 7.20 8.42
N LEU A 70 -5.72 7.19 7.83
CA LEU A 70 -5.36 8.17 6.80
C LEU A 70 -6.24 8.05 5.57
N TYR A 71 -6.44 6.83 5.08
CA TYR A 71 -7.30 6.59 3.92
C TYR A 71 -8.73 7.04 4.20
N ARG A 72 -9.28 6.64 5.33
CA ARG A 72 -10.66 6.99 5.67
C ARG A 72 -10.87 8.49 5.85
N THR A 73 -9.85 9.18 6.31
CA THR A 73 -9.90 10.64 6.48
C THR A 73 -9.85 11.36 5.13
N LEU A 74 -9.00 10.94 4.22
CA LEU A 74 -8.66 11.70 3.02
C LEU A 74 -9.35 11.23 1.74
N HIS A 75 -9.90 10.02 1.69
CA HIS A 75 -10.36 9.43 0.42
C HIS A 75 -11.48 10.20 -0.27
N GLU A 76 -12.24 11.02 0.45
CA GLU A 76 -13.29 11.86 -0.17
C GLU A 76 -12.71 13.15 -0.74
N ALA A 77 -11.63 13.66 -0.18
CA ALA A 77 -11.01 14.91 -0.63
C ALA A 77 -9.91 14.65 -1.68
N ILE A 78 -9.21 13.53 -1.57
CA ILE A 78 -8.09 13.17 -2.45
C ILE A 78 -8.36 11.76 -2.97
N GLN A 79 -8.17 11.55 -4.27
CA GLN A 79 -8.24 10.20 -4.80
C GLN A 79 -7.01 9.40 -4.34
N LEU A 80 -7.21 8.53 -3.38
CA LEU A 80 -6.17 7.65 -2.84
C LEU A 80 -6.31 6.27 -3.46
N THR A 81 -5.25 5.81 -4.09
CA THR A 81 -5.18 4.48 -4.68
C THR A 81 -3.93 3.78 -4.21
N SER A 82 -3.94 2.46 -4.28
CA SER A 82 -2.75 1.69 -3.96
C SER A 82 -2.71 0.43 -4.80
N SER A 83 -1.50 -0.08 -4.96
CA SER A 83 -1.25 -1.36 -5.60
C SER A 83 -0.23 -2.12 -4.78
N CYS A 84 -0.21 -3.43 -4.92
CA CYS A 84 0.78 -4.27 -4.26
C CYS A 84 1.32 -5.29 -5.24
N GLU A 85 2.64 -5.31 -5.39
CA GLU A 85 3.35 -6.30 -6.18
C GLU A 85 3.99 -7.29 -5.22
N VAL A 86 3.74 -8.58 -5.44
CA VAL A 86 4.40 -9.64 -4.68
C VAL A 86 5.60 -10.11 -5.48
N VAL A 87 6.77 -10.03 -4.86
CA VAL A 87 8.05 -10.41 -5.46
C VAL A 87 8.60 -11.63 -4.73
N ALA A 88 9.02 -12.63 -5.45
CA ALA A 88 9.64 -13.80 -4.83
C ALA A 88 10.90 -13.40 -4.08
N PRO A 89 11.18 -14.04 -2.91
CA PRO A 89 12.42 -13.78 -2.19
C PRO A 89 13.62 -14.09 -3.07
N ALA A 90 14.68 -13.29 -2.92
CA ALA A 90 15.92 -13.58 -3.61
C ALA A 90 16.43 -14.95 -3.14
N VAL A 91 16.65 -15.83 -4.08
CA VAL A 91 17.22 -17.14 -3.77
C VAL A 91 18.71 -16.97 -3.68
N ASN A 92 19.23 -16.96 -2.47
CA ASN A 92 20.63 -17.07 -2.25
C ASN A 92 20.95 -18.56 -2.26
N SER A 93 21.16 -18.99 -3.39
CA SER A 93 21.68 -20.33 -3.51
C SER A 93 23.11 -20.36 -3.06
#